data_9d16c27db415f0288036ac3e2c605324
#
_entry.id   9d16c27db415f0288036ac3e2c605324
#
_cell.length_a   1.000
_cell.length_b   1.000
_cell.length_c   1.000
_cell.angle_alpha   90.00
_cell.angle_beta   90.00
_cell.angle_gamma   90.00
#
_symmetry.space_group_name_H-M   'P 1'
#
loop_
_entity.id
_entity.type
_entity.pdbx_description
1 polymer ?
#
loop_
_entity_poly.entity_id
_entity_poly.type
_entity_poly.pdbx_seq_one_letter_code
_entity_poly.pdbx_strand_id
1 'polypeptide(L)'
;MEQLLHYVWKHKLFPLTPLSTTDHRQVEVIDPGLHNRNAGPDFFNAKLKINGTLWVGNVEIHDKASDWYLHAHDKDERYDNVILHVCGIIDLDARNSKGEPLVQMQLDIPDHVLKHYQELLTIDQYPPCYQIIPSLTRLTIHSWMSALQTERLSQKTEAIEERVRQCNGDWENAYFVTLARNFGFGINGEAFEQWAQNLPLRAVDHHRDDLFQIEAIFMGQAGLLELNTIPERYQKDALNDGYFARLRNEYLYLSHKFSMQPMDYKLWRFLRLRPQNFPHIRISQLANLYYNRRASLSQLLEATTVKDAKKVLSTSVTEYWETHYTFGSTSVKNEKHISPFSLNLLIINTVVPILFAYGRHRGEEKFCDRAFDFLEELKAENNHIVRMWQQCGLVVENAGDSQALIQLKKEYCDKKECLRCRIGYEYLKR
;
A
#
# COMPACT_ATOMS: atom_id res chain seq x y z
N MET A 1 1.30 -18.07 21.63
CA MET A 1 0.55 -19.31 21.25
C MET A 1 -0.92 -18.99 21.02
N GLU A 2 -1.50 -18.04 21.74
CA GLU A 2 -2.91 -17.61 21.66
C GLU A 2 -3.42 -17.33 20.22
N GLN A 3 -2.65 -16.57 19.41
CA GLN A 3 -3.01 -16.35 18.00
C GLN A 3 -3.16 -17.64 17.18
N LEU A 4 -2.40 -18.70 17.52
CA LEU A 4 -2.51 -19.99 16.85
C LEU A 4 -3.75 -20.76 17.36
N LEU A 5 -4.12 -20.63 18.63
CA LEU A 5 -5.38 -21.13 19.16
C LEU A 5 -6.58 -20.48 18.49
N HIS A 6 -6.58 -19.12 18.37
CA HIS A 6 -7.60 -18.39 17.60
C HIS A 6 -7.70 -18.89 16.17
N TYR A 7 -6.56 -19.20 15.55
CA TYR A 7 -6.50 -19.73 14.19
C TYR A 7 -7.12 -21.12 14.09
N VAL A 8 -6.72 -22.03 14.99
CA VAL A 8 -7.27 -23.39 15.06
C VAL A 8 -8.79 -23.36 15.30
N TRP A 9 -9.26 -22.53 16.22
CA TRP A 9 -10.68 -22.31 16.49
C TRP A 9 -11.43 -21.79 15.27
N LYS A 10 -10.98 -20.70 14.71
CA LYS A 10 -11.60 -20.03 13.55
C LYS A 10 -11.76 -20.94 12.34
N HIS A 11 -10.74 -21.73 12.05
CA HIS A 11 -10.70 -22.61 10.88
C HIS A 11 -11.14 -24.05 11.17
N LYS A 12 -11.58 -24.30 12.39
CA LYS A 12 -12.00 -25.62 12.86
C LYS A 12 -10.95 -26.72 12.61
N LEU A 13 -9.68 -26.39 12.76
CA LEU A 13 -8.57 -27.34 12.64
C LEU A 13 -8.40 -28.10 13.94
N PHE A 14 -9.47 -28.73 14.41
CA PHE A 14 -9.51 -29.42 15.68
C PHE A 14 -8.76 -30.75 15.61
N PRO A 15 -8.25 -31.26 16.76
CA PRO A 15 -7.75 -32.63 16.84
C PRO A 15 -8.87 -33.64 16.50
N LEU A 16 -8.48 -34.85 16.08
CA LEU A 16 -9.44 -35.91 15.74
C LEU A 16 -10.23 -36.43 16.96
N THR A 17 -9.76 -36.10 18.16
CA THR A 17 -10.46 -36.43 19.41
C THR A 17 -11.69 -35.57 19.60
N PRO A 18 -12.80 -36.12 20.11
CA PRO A 18 -13.98 -35.31 20.41
C PRO A 18 -13.66 -34.19 21.39
N LEU A 19 -14.15 -32.95 21.08
CA LEU A 19 -14.02 -31.83 21.98
C LEU A 19 -14.93 -32.01 23.19
N SER A 20 -14.43 -31.68 24.37
CA SER A 20 -15.19 -31.73 25.62
C SER A 20 -14.80 -30.59 26.57
N THR A 21 -15.78 -30.15 27.36
CA THR A 21 -15.55 -29.23 28.46
C THR A 21 -14.78 -29.85 29.61
N THR A 22 -14.28 -29.07 30.54
CA THR A 22 -13.60 -29.54 31.76
C THR A 22 -14.48 -30.43 32.65
N ASP A 23 -15.81 -30.25 32.58
CA ASP A 23 -16.80 -31.07 33.26
C ASP A 23 -17.34 -32.21 32.37
N HIS A 24 -16.58 -32.63 31.34
CA HIS A 24 -16.81 -33.76 30.44
C HIS A 24 -18.08 -33.71 29.58
N ARG A 25 -18.65 -32.51 29.35
CA ARG A 25 -19.75 -32.34 28.38
C ARG A 25 -19.17 -32.26 26.96
N GLN A 26 -19.78 -33.02 26.04
CA GLN A 26 -19.37 -33.02 24.63
C GLN A 26 -19.64 -31.64 23.99
N VAL A 27 -18.67 -31.13 23.19
CA VAL A 27 -18.78 -29.88 22.47
C VAL A 27 -18.72 -30.16 20.96
N GLU A 28 -19.72 -29.62 20.22
CA GLU A 28 -19.76 -29.58 18.77
C GLU A 28 -19.77 -28.10 18.33
N VAL A 29 -18.76 -27.68 17.55
CA VAL A 29 -18.68 -26.32 17.03
C VAL A 29 -19.40 -26.26 15.69
N ILE A 30 -20.63 -25.72 15.68
CA ILE A 30 -21.44 -25.49 14.47
C ILE A 30 -20.84 -24.31 13.70
N ASP A 31 -20.73 -23.14 14.39
CA ASP A 31 -20.15 -21.90 13.87
C ASP A 31 -19.19 -21.35 14.93
N PRO A 32 -17.90 -21.11 14.60
CA PRO A 32 -16.93 -20.57 15.55
C PRO A 32 -17.21 -19.12 15.95
N GLY A 33 -18.10 -18.43 15.23
CA GLY A 33 -18.40 -17.03 15.42
C GLY A 33 -17.57 -16.06 14.58
N LEU A 34 -17.90 -14.79 14.72
CA LEU A 34 -17.19 -13.72 14.03
C LEU A 34 -15.97 -13.28 14.86
N HIS A 35 -14.79 -13.45 14.31
CA HIS A 35 -13.54 -13.05 14.97
C HIS A 35 -13.50 -11.54 15.19
N ASN A 36 -13.41 -11.13 16.43
CA ASN A 36 -13.26 -9.74 16.88
C ASN A 36 -11.78 -9.36 16.94
N ARG A 37 -11.47 -8.12 16.57
CA ARG A 37 -10.11 -7.53 16.66
C ARG A 37 -10.11 -6.25 17.50
N ASN A 38 -11.25 -5.94 18.12
CA ASN A 38 -11.46 -4.77 18.96
C ASN A 38 -11.68 -5.23 20.40
N ALA A 39 -12.00 -4.30 21.30
CA ALA A 39 -12.33 -4.62 22.67
C ALA A 39 -13.58 -5.52 22.79
N GLY A 40 -13.59 -6.44 23.75
CA GLY A 40 -14.64 -7.44 24.00
C GLY A 40 -14.21 -8.85 23.57
N PRO A 41 -15.09 -9.85 23.73
CA PRO A 41 -14.76 -11.24 23.45
C PRO A 41 -14.21 -11.51 22.05
N ASP A 42 -13.34 -12.50 21.91
CA ASP A 42 -12.60 -12.83 20.70
C ASP A 42 -13.46 -13.27 19.52
N PHE A 43 -14.57 -13.96 19.80
CA PHE A 43 -15.51 -14.42 18.79
C PHE A 43 -16.94 -14.12 19.21
N PHE A 44 -17.63 -13.35 18.36
CA PHE A 44 -19.04 -13.01 18.59
C PHE A 44 -20.00 -13.98 17.93
N ASN A 45 -21.14 -14.25 18.58
CA ASN A 45 -22.24 -15.03 18.03
C ASN A 45 -21.85 -16.46 17.59
N ALA A 46 -20.93 -17.10 18.29
CA ALA A 46 -20.61 -18.50 18.06
C ALA A 46 -21.86 -19.38 18.31
N LYS A 47 -21.99 -20.48 17.55
CA LYS A 47 -23.05 -21.48 17.70
C LYS A 47 -22.43 -22.82 18.06
N LEU A 48 -22.69 -23.26 19.28
CA LEU A 48 -22.12 -24.46 19.84
C LEU A 48 -23.25 -25.40 20.29
N LYS A 49 -23.08 -26.70 20.16
CA LYS A 49 -23.85 -27.69 20.93
C LYS A 49 -23.01 -28.20 22.08
N ILE A 50 -23.45 -27.95 23.30
CA ILE A 50 -22.83 -28.47 24.51
C ILE A 50 -23.76 -29.51 25.08
N ASN A 51 -23.33 -30.76 25.12
CA ASN A 51 -24.14 -31.91 25.53
C ASN A 51 -25.52 -31.99 24.83
N GLY A 52 -25.53 -31.73 23.51
CA GLY A 52 -26.74 -31.73 22.67
C GLY A 52 -27.58 -30.47 22.70
N THR A 53 -27.37 -29.56 23.65
CA THR A 53 -28.10 -28.28 23.75
C THR A 53 -27.42 -27.20 22.93
N LEU A 54 -28.18 -26.49 22.08
CA LEU A 54 -27.68 -25.39 21.26
C LEU A 54 -27.49 -24.13 22.12
N TRP A 55 -26.26 -23.61 22.09
CA TRP A 55 -25.88 -22.34 22.71
C TRP A 55 -25.46 -21.35 21.63
N VAL A 56 -25.89 -20.10 21.80
CA VAL A 56 -25.48 -18.97 20.95
C VAL A 56 -24.93 -17.87 21.85
N GLY A 57 -23.71 -17.47 21.65
CA GLY A 57 -23.05 -16.45 22.48
C GLY A 57 -21.61 -16.21 22.05
N ASN A 58 -20.81 -15.66 22.93
CA ASN A 58 -19.45 -15.31 22.63
C ASN A 58 -18.47 -16.37 23.14
N VAL A 59 -17.29 -16.44 22.50
CA VAL A 59 -16.20 -17.31 22.91
C VAL A 59 -14.97 -16.45 23.17
N GLU A 60 -14.28 -16.73 24.27
CA GLU A 60 -13.00 -16.14 24.61
C GLU A 60 -11.93 -17.21 24.61
N ILE A 61 -10.73 -16.85 24.14
CA ILE A 61 -9.60 -17.79 23.96
C ILE A 61 -8.35 -17.24 24.62
N HIS A 62 -7.70 -18.07 25.45
CA HIS A 62 -6.44 -17.72 26.11
C HIS A 62 -5.41 -18.84 26.02
N ASP A 63 -4.14 -18.53 26.18
CA ASP A 63 -3.09 -19.52 26.36
C ASP A 63 -3.31 -20.32 27.65
N LYS A 64 -3.66 -19.62 28.74
CA LYS A 64 -3.98 -20.23 30.05
C LYS A 64 -5.31 -19.71 30.58
N ALA A 65 -5.99 -20.52 31.36
CA ALA A 65 -7.24 -20.10 31.99
C ALA A 65 -7.04 -18.93 32.99
N SER A 66 -5.87 -18.83 33.62
CA SER A 66 -5.48 -17.71 34.50
C SER A 66 -5.40 -16.36 33.81
N ASP A 67 -5.21 -16.34 32.48
CA ASP A 67 -5.15 -15.08 31.69
C ASP A 67 -6.47 -14.32 31.72
N TRP A 68 -7.61 -15.02 31.99
CA TRP A 68 -8.91 -14.41 32.25
C TRP A 68 -8.86 -13.33 33.33
N TYR A 69 -8.18 -13.62 34.43
CA TYR A 69 -8.02 -12.65 35.52
C TYR A 69 -6.88 -11.65 35.25
N LEU A 70 -5.84 -12.08 34.54
CA LEU A 70 -4.74 -11.17 34.14
C LEU A 70 -5.25 -10.03 33.26
N HIS A 71 -6.22 -10.34 32.38
CA HIS A 71 -6.88 -9.35 31.51
C HIS A 71 -8.09 -8.67 32.18
N ALA A 72 -8.37 -8.99 33.47
CA ALA A 72 -9.46 -8.42 34.25
C ALA A 72 -10.88 -8.65 33.66
N HIS A 73 -11.08 -9.75 32.93
CA HIS A 73 -12.38 -10.10 32.35
C HIS A 73 -13.43 -10.47 33.42
N ASP A 74 -12.97 -10.88 34.61
CA ASP A 74 -13.79 -11.10 35.79
C ASP A 74 -14.46 -9.82 36.35
N LYS A 75 -14.06 -8.65 35.85
CA LYS A 75 -14.55 -7.32 36.26
C LYS A 75 -15.26 -6.58 35.13
N ASP A 76 -15.38 -7.17 33.97
CA ASP A 76 -15.92 -6.54 32.77
C ASP A 76 -17.20 -7.25 32.30
N GLU A 77 -18.37 -6.59 32.47
CA GLU A 77 -19.68 -7.10 32.09
C GLU A 77 -19.80 -7.46 30.59
N ARG A 78 -18.92 -6.94 29.73
CA ARG A 78 -18.88 -7.30 28.30
C ARG A 78 -18.58 -8.78 28.06
N TYR A 79 -17.96 -9.45 29.03
CA TYR A 79 -17.62 -10.87 28.97
C TYR A 79 -18.65 -11.79 29.67
N ASP A 80 -19.69 -11.24 30.28
CA ASP A 80 -20.73 -12.04 30.95
C ASP A 80 -21.57 -12.91 30.00
N ASN A 81 -21.51 -12.64 28.71
CA ASN A 81 -22.18 -13.42 27.67
C ASN A 81 -21.24 -14.43 26.96
N VAL A 82 -20.07 -14.68 27.54
CA VAL A 82 -19.16 -15.74 27.09
C VAL A 82 -19.76 -17.09 27.46
N ILE A 83 -20.10 -17.91 26.44
CA ILE A 83 -20.69 -19.24 26.58
C ILE A 83 -19.65 -20.33 26.67
N LEU A 84 -18.41 -20.06 26.24
CA LEU A 84 -17.30 -20.99 26.31
C LEU A 84 -15.98 -20.23 26.41
N HIS A 85 -15.19 -20.55 27.42
CA HIS A 85 -13.80 -20.10 27.58
C HIS A 85 -12.87 -21.21 27.10
N VAL A 86 -12.16 -20.99 25.99
CA VAL A 86 -11.25 -21.96 25.35
C VAL A 86 -9.83 -21.65 25.77
N CYS A 87 -9.09 -22.63 26.28
CA CYS A 87 -7.74 -22.42 26.76
C CYS A 87 -6.78 -23.49 26.22
N GLY A 88 -5.53 -23.10 25.97
CA GLY A 88 -4.46 -24.05 25.71
C GLY A 88 -4.12 -24.89 26.94
N ILE A 89 -4.17 -24.28 28.15
CA ILE A 89 -3.94 -24.94 29.44
C ILE A 89 -5.04 -24.48 30.41
N ILE A 90 -5.71 -25.44 31.05
CA ILE A 90 -6.62 -25.19 32.15
C ILE A 90 -5.84 -25.29 33.46
N ASP A 91 -5.43 -24.17 34.03
CA ASP A 91 -4.69 -24.06 35.28
C ASP A 91 -5.57 -23.57 36.45
N LEU A 92 -6.79 -23.08 36.15
CA LEU A 92 -7.77 -22.70 37.18
C LEU A 92 -9.20 -22.64 36.60
N ASP A 93 -10.19 -22.60 37.49
CA ASP A 93 -11.60 -22.36 37.15
C ASP A 93 -11.91 -20.86 37.08
N ALA A 94 -12.24 -20.37 35.88
CA ALA A 94 -12.57 -18.96 35.66
C ALA A 94 -14.03 -18.66 36.02
N ARG A 95 -14.29 -17.43 36.49
CA ARG A 95 -15.60 -16.92 36.85
C ARG A 95 -15.88 -15.57 36.17
N ASN A 96 -17.13 -15.32 35.81
CA ASN A 96 -17.58 -14.05 35.23
C ASN A 96 -17.70 -12.92 36.31
N SER A 97 -18.13 -11.73 35.92
CA SER A 97 -18.25 -10.58 36.80
C SER A 97 -19.26 -10.80 37.96
N LYS A 98 -20.18 -11.76 37.80
CA LYS A 98 -21.19 -12.14 38.79
C LYS A 98 -20.71 -13.26 39.73
N GLY A 99 -19.51 -13.76 39.55
CA GLY A 99 -18.95 -14.89 40.29
C GLY A 99 -19.45 -16.27 39.83
N GLU A 100 -20.17 -16.35 38.71
CA GLU A 100 -20.66 -17.60 38.15
C GLU A 100 -19.51 -18.34 37.43
N PRO A 101 -19.41 -19.67 37.54
CA PRO A 101 -18.36 -20.43 36.86
C PRO A 101 -18.56 -20.42 35.33
N LEU A 102 -17.48 -20.18 34.59
CA LEU A 102 -17.50 -20.30 33.12
C LEU A 102 -17.43 -21.74 32.68
N VAL A 103 -18.10 -22.02 31.57
CA VAL A 103 -17.87 -23.29 30.85
C VAL A 103 -16.49 -23.21 30.18
N GLN A 104 -15.57 -24.09 30.55
CA GLN A 104 -14.19 -24.11 30.04
C GLN A 104 -13.92 -25.35 29.22
N MET A 105 -13.05 -25.20 28.22
CA MET A 105 -12.60 -26.28 27.35
C MET A 105 -11.11 -26.11 27.07
N GLN A 106 -10.34 -27.17 27.22
CA GLN A 106 -8.98 -27.19 26.70
C GLN A 106 -8.99 -27.51 25.19
N LEU A 107 -8.25 -26.74 24.44
CA LEU A 107 -8.05 -26.93 22.99
C LEU A 107 -6.58 -27.16 22.71
N ASP A 108 -6.25 -28.38 22.31
CA ASP A 108 -4.91 -28.72 21.88
C ASP A 108 -4.71 -28.33 20.41
N ILE A 109 -3.58 -27.74 20.11
CA ILE A 109 -3.18 -27.45 18.73
C ILE A 109 -2.67 -28.74 18.13
N PRO A 110 -3.24 -29.21 16.98
CA PRO A 110 -2.73 -30.42 16.33
C PRO A 110 -1.23 -30.31 16.00
N ASP A 111 -0.47 -31.36 16.26
CA ASP A 111 0.99 -31.38 16.07
C ASP A 111 1.42 -30.96 14.67
N HIS A 112 0.68 -31.35 13.62
CA HIS A 112 0.99 -30.98 12.25
C HIS A 112 0.83 -29.47 12.04
N VAL A 113 -0.21 -28.84 12.61
CA VAL A 113 -0.45 -27.39 12.52
C VAL A 113 0.68 -26.64 13.24
N LEU A 114 1.04 -27.07 14.44
CA LEU A 114 2.11 -26.46 15.21
C LEU A 114 3.46 -26.57 14.46
N LYS A 115 3.78 -27.75 13.96
CA LYS A 115 5.00 -28.00 13.17
C LYS A 115 5.04 -27.11 11.93
N HIS A 116 4.00 -27.11 11.13
CA HIS A 116 3.94 -26.31 9.91
C HIS A 116 4.00 -24.81 10.20
N TYR A 117 3.40 -24.36 11.30
CA TYR A 117 3.50 -22.95 11.71
C TYR A 117 4.94 -22.57 12.08
N GLN A 118 5.64 -23.41 12.84
CA GLN A 118 7.04 -23.22 13.18
C GLN A 118 7.93 -23.19 11.92
N GLU A 119 7.66 -24.08 10.95
CA GLU A 119 8.35 -24.08 9.65
C GLU A 119 8.18 -22.75 8.93
N LEU A 120 6.94 -22.21 8.84
CA LEU A 120 6.68 -20.92 8.21
C LEU A 120 7.42 -19.74 8.87
N LEU A 121 7.70 -19.83 10.18
CA LEU A 121 8.43 -18.80 10.92
C LEU A 121 9.94 -18.91 10.79
N THR A 122 10.49 -20.12 10.62
CA THR A 122 11.92 -20.42 10.70
C THR A 122 12.61 -20.68 9.37
N ILE A 123 11.85 -21.01 8.31
CA ILE A 123 12.44 -21.24 6.98
C ILE A 123 13.02 -19.91 6.45
N ASP A 124 14.33 -19.92 6.16
CA ASP A 124 15.03 -18.76 5.59
C ASP A 124 14.75 -18.57 4.09
N GLN A 125 14.33 -19.63 3.40
CA GLN A 125 13.96 -19.52 1.99
C GLN A 125 12.67 -18.73 1.83
N TYR A 126 12.69 -17.79 0.93
CA TYR A 126 11.58 -16.89 0.74
C TYR A 126 10.83 -17.17 -0.57
N PRO A 127 9.47 -17.27 -0.59
CA PRO A 127 8.55 -17.29 0.57
C PRO A 127 8.58 -18.66 1.28
N PRO A 128 8.41 -18.72 2.62
CA PRO A 128 8.50 -19.97 3.38
C PRO A 128 7.56 -21.06 2.87
N CYS A 129 6.39 -20.66 2.35
CA CYS A 129 5.36 -21.56 1.81
C CYS A 129 5.57 -21.98 0.35
N TYR A 130 6.76 -21.73 -0.25
CA TYR A 130 7.01 -21.96 -1.69
C TYR A 130 6.68 -23.38 -2.16
N GLN A 131 6.90 -24.39 -1.33
CA GLN A 131 6.70 -25.80 -1.68
C GLN A 131 5.26 -26.17 -2.04
N ILE A 132 4.27 -25.47 -1.48
CA ILE A 132 2.87 -25.79 -1.74
C ILE A 132 2.29 -25.08 -2.96
N ILE A 133 2.90 -24.00 -3.39
CA ILE A 133 2.35 -23.14 -4.45
C ILE A 133 2.00 -23.93 -5.72
N PRO A 134 2.85 -24.85 -6.22
CA PRO A 134 2.51 -25.61 -7.42
C PRO A 134 1.29 -26.54 -7.29
N SER A 135 0.90 -26.86 -6.06
CA SER A 135 -0.25 -27.77 -5.77
C SER A 135 -1.55 -27.04 -5.47
N LEU A 136 -1.51 -25.70 -5.40
CA LEU A 136 -2.70 -24.89 -5.16
C LEU A 136 -3.62 -24.89 -6.38
N THR A 137 -4.94 -24.90 -6.14
CA THR A 137 -5.90 -24.80 -7.23
C THR A 137 -5.87 -23.40 -7.85
N ARG A 138 -6.16 -23.31 -9.15
CA ARG A 138 -6.27 -22.00 -9.83
C ARG A 138 -7.31 -21.10 -9.16
N LEU A 139 -8.42 -21.67 -8.68
CA LEU A 139 -9.46 -20.92 -7.98
C LEU A 139 -8.95 -20.31 -6.67
N THR A 140 -8.19 -21.06 -5.88
CA THR A 140 -7.59 -20.57 -4.63
C THR A 140 -6.64 -19.40 -4.90
N ILE A 141 -5.76 -19.54 -5.90
CA ILE A 141 -4.81 -18.50 -6.29
C ILE A 141 -5.57 -17.26 -6.78
N HIS A 142 -6.48 -17.39 -7.75
CA HIS A 142 -7.21 -16.28 -8.34
C HIS A 142 -8.03 -15.53 -7.30
N SER A 143 -8.80 -16.24 -6.47
CA SER A 143 -9.59 -15.63 -5.40
C SER A 143 -8.72 -14.84 -4.40
N TRP A 144 -7.53 -15.36 -4.06
CA TRP A 144 -6.62 -14.67 -3.16
C TRP A 144 -5.98 -13.44 -3.82
N MET A 145 -5.55 -13.56 -5.09
CA MET A 145 -4.99 -12.43 -5.84
C MET A 145 -5.98 -11.28 -5.98
N SER A 146 -7.26 -11.57 -6.29
CA SER A 146 -8.32 -10.57 -6.38
C SER A 146 -8.55 -9.85 -5.04
N ALA A 147 -8.57 -10.58 -3.92
CA ALA A 147 -8.68 -9.99 -2.58
C ALA A 147 -7.49 -9.06 -2.27
N LEU A 148 -6.27 -9.48 -2.59
CA LEU A 148 -5.05 -8.70 -2.39
C LEU A 148 -4.99 -7.44 -3.27
N GLN A 149 -5.50 -7.49 -4.49
CA GLN A 149 -5.64 -6.31 -5.37
C GLN A 149 -6.55 -5.27 -4.73
N THR A 150 -7.71 -5.71 -4.26
CA THR A 150 -8.68 -4.82 -3.59
C THR A 150 -8.11 -4.23 -2.30
N GLU A 151 -7.45 -5.04 -1.47
CA GLU A 151 -6.79 -4.57 -0.25
C GLU A 151 -5.72 -3.52 -0.56
N ARG A 152 -4.90 -3.75 -1.60
CA ARG A 152 -3.87 -2.81 -2.01
C ARG A 152 -4.45 -1.49 -2.52
N LEU A 153 -5.51 -1.53 -3.32
CA LEU A 153 -6.18 -0.32 -3.78
C LEU A 153 -6.82 0.43 -2.62
N SER A 154 -7.41 -0.27 -1.65
CA SER A 154 -7.96 0.36 -0.44
C SER A 154 -6.89 1.08 0.38
N GLN A 155 -5.73 0.48 0.60
CA GLN A 155 -4.61 1.12 1.30
C GLN A 155 -4.06 2.34 0.54
N LYS A 156 -3.97 2.26 -0.80
CA LYS A 156 -3.58 3.42 -1.61
C LYS A 156 -4.64 4.53 -1.57
N THR A 157 -5.90 4.16 -1.47
CA THR A 157 -7.01 5.12 -1.33
C THR A 157 -6.90 5.91 -0.04
N GLU A 158 -6.59 5.28 1.09
CA GLU A 158 -6.39 5.96 2.38
C GLU A 158 -5.30 7.05 2.28
N ALA A 159 -4.19 6.75 1.59
CA ALA A 159 -3.13 7.73 1.36
C ALA A 159 -3.57 8.88 0.45
N ILE A 160 -4.45 8.64 -0.51
CA ILE A 160 -5.01 9.69 -1.39
C ILE A 160 -6.01 10.55 -0.62
N GLU A 161 -6.90 9.94 0.15
CA GLU A 161 -7.87 10.66 0.99
C GLU A 161 -7.16 11.56 2.02
N GLU A 162 -6.03 11.09 2.57
CA GLU A 162 -5.20 11.92 3.44
C GLU A 162 -4.65 13.15 2.69
N ARG A 163 -4.16 12.98 1.47
CA ARG A 163 -3.73 14.12 0.63
C ARG A 163 -4.88 15.07 0.30
N VAL A 164 -6.06 14.53 0.02
CA VAL A 164 -7.26 15.37 -0.21
C VAL A 164 -7.59 16.20 1.03
N ARG A 165 -7.51 15.62 2.23
CA ARG A 165 -7.68 16.36 3.49
C ARG A 165 -6.63 17.46 3.66
N GLN A 166 -5.35 17.14 3.41
CA GLN A 166 -4.23 18.10 3.48
C GLN A 166 -4.39 19.23 2.45
N CYS A 167 -5.01 18.94 1.31
CA CYS A 167 -5.35 19.92 0.28
C CYS A 167 -6.72 20.61 0.51
N ASN A 168 -7.31 20.53 1.73
CA ASN A 168 -8.60 21.15 2.06
C ASN A 168 -9.76 20.70 1.16
N GLY A 169 -9.78 19.43 0.75
CA GLY A 169 -10.79 18.85 -0.13
C GLY A 169 -10.56 19.09 -1.63
N ASP A 170 -9.48 19.71 -2.01
CA ASP A 170 -9.12 19.94 -3.42
C ASP A 170 -8.52 18.69 -4.06
N TRP A 171 -9.34 17.97 -4.82
CA TRP A 171 -8.94 16.77 -5.55
C TRP A 171 -7.95 17.04 -6.69
N GLU A 172 -8.01 18.23 -7.32
CA GLU A 172 -7.07 18.61 -8.39
C GLU A 172 -5.65 18.73 -7.82
N ASN A 173 -5.53 19.42 -6.68
CA ASN A 173 -4.25 19.57 -5.98
C ASN A 173 -3.75 18.21 -5.43
N ALA A 174 -4.62 17.42 -4.81
CA ALA A 174 -4.28 16.07 -4.31
C ALA A 174 -3.82 15.13 -5.45
N TYR A 175 -4.44 15.23 -6.62
CA TYR A 175 -3.99 14.52 -7.82
C TYR A 175 -2.60 14.98 -8.25
N PHE A 176 -2.34 16.30 -8.33
CA PHE A 176 -1.03 16.82 -8.71
C PHE A 176 0.07 16.36 -7.73
N VAL A 177 -0.18 16.41 -6.43
CA VAL A 177 0.75 15.91 -5.41
C VAL A 177 1.02 14.41 -5.59
N THR A 178 -0.03 13.62 -5.85
CA THR A 178 0.11 12.18 -6.09
C THR A 178 0.90 11.88 -7.37
N LEU A 179 0.64 12.63 -8.44
CA LEU A 179 1.37 12.52 -9.70
C LEU A 179 2.85 12.86 -9.50
N ALA A 180 3.14 13.99 -8.88
CA ALA A 180 4.51 14.43 -8.59
C ALA A 180 5.28 13.37 -7.76
N ARG A 181 4.67 12.86 -6.66
CA ARG A 181 5.26 11.77 -5.87
C ARG A 181 5.71 10.60 -6.74
N ASN A 182 4.86 10.19 -7.67
CA ASN A 182 5.14 9.04 -8.53
C ASN A 182 6.12 9.35 -9.67
N PHE A 183 6.32 10.62 -10.04
CA PHE A 183 7.43 11.05 -10.89
C PHE A 183 8.82 10.89 -10.22
N GLY A 184 8.86 10.76 -8.91
CA GLY A 184 10.06 10.40 -8.17
C GLY A 184 10.50 8.94 -8.32
N PHE A 185 9.69 8.09 -8.92
CA PHE A 185 9.94 6.66 -9.22
C PHE A 185 10.60 5.92 -8.04
N GLY A 186 10.08 6.12 -6.85
CA GLY A 186 10.50 5.48 -5.60
C GLY A 186 11.61 6.23 -4.86
N ILE A 187 12.75 6.52 -5.50
CA ILE A 187 13.92 7.09 -4.81
C ILE A 187 13.66 8.53 -4.34
N ASN A 188 13.03 9.35 -5.18
CA ASN A 188 12.72 10.75 -4.88
C ASN A 188 11.22 10.97 -4.61
N GLY A 189 10.43 9.91 -4.36
CA GLY A 189 8.99 10.05 -4.19
C GLY A 189 8.60 11.00 -3.07
N GLU A 190 9.23 10.90 -1.89
CA GLU A 190 8.97 11.78 -0.75
C GLU A 190 9.40 13.23 -1.03
N ALA A 191 10.56 13.41 -1.67
CA ALA A 191 11.03 14.76 -2.05
C ALA A 191 10.08 15.45 -3.05
N PHE A 192 9.58 14.69 -4.06
CA PHE A 192 8.59 15.19 -4.99
C PHE A 192 7.23 15.50 -4.33
N GLU A 193 6.80 14.68 -3.38
CA GLU A 193 5.57 14.92 -2.63
C GLU A 193 5.67 16.22 -1.82
N GLN A 194 6.75 16.37 -1.05
CA GLN A 194 6.99 17.60 -0.27
C GLN A 194 7.12 18.83 -1.16
N TRP A 195 7.83 18.72 -2.29
CA TRP A 195 7.94 19.76 -3.28
C TRP A 195 6.56 20.17 -3.81
N ALA A 196 5.72 19.23 -4.22
CA ALA A 196 4.41 19.51 -4.78
C ALA A 196 3.44 20.10 -3.73
N GLN A 197 3.52 19.66 -2.47
CA GLN A 197 2.74 20.25 -1.37
C GLN A 197 3.11 21.70 -1.07
N ASN A 198 4.38 22.07 -1.29
CA ASN A 198 4.87 23.43 -1.08
C ASN A 198 4.71 24.34 -2.31
N LEU A 199 4.24 23.80 -3.45
CA LEU A 199 4.00 24.61 -4.64
C LEU A 199 2.73 25.45 -4.47
N PRO A 200 2.81 26.78 -4.62
CA PRO A 200 1.65 27.64 -4.64
C PRO A 200 0.95 27.53 -5.99
N LEU A 201 0.17 26.48 -6.24
CA LEU A 201 -0.45 26.22 -7.55
C LEU A 201 -1.27 27.40 -8.07
N ARG A 202 -1.90 28.18 -7.17
CA ARG A 202 -2.59 29.42 -7.56
C ARG A 202 -1.64 30.45 -8.21
N ALA A 203 -0.40 30.57 -7.69
CA ALA A 203 0.60 31.46 -8.30
C ALA A 203 1.07 30.89 -9.65
N VAL A 204 1.23 29.58 -9.77
CA VAL A 204 1.56 28.92 -11.04
C VAL A 204 0.46 29.14 -12.07
N ASP A 205 -0.81 29.04 -11.68
CA ASP A 205 -1.96 29.28 -12.56
C ASP A 205 -2.02 30.68 -13.13
N HIS A 206 -1.57 31.70 -12.40
CA HIS A 206 -1.43 33.06 -12.91
C HIS A 206 -0.42 33.22 -14.06
N HIS A 207 0.50 32.23 -14.18
CA HIS A 207 1.57 32.21 -15.19
C HIS A 207 1.45 31.01 -16.14
N ARG A 208 0.24 30.45 -16.25
CA ARG A 208 -0.02 29.18 -16.95
C ARG A 208 0.20 29.22 -18.46
N ASP A 209 0.25 30.41 -19.03
CA ASP A 209 0.50 30.69 -20.44
C ASP A 209 2.00 30.86 -20.78
N ASP A 210 2.86 30.84 -19.76
CA ASP A 210 4.31 31.01 -19.93
C ASP A 210 5.07 29.78 -19.34
N LEU A 211 5.52 28.89 -20.22
CA LEU A 211 6.26 27.69 -19.84
C LEU A 211 7.55 28.01 -19.09
N PHE A 212 8.24 29.12 -19.44
CA PHE A 212 9.48 29.51 -18.80
C PHE A 212 9.24 29.94 -17.35
N GLN A 213 8.16 30.67 -17.08
CA GLN A 213 7.78 31.05 -15.72
C GLN A 213 7.34 29.85 -14.86
N ILE A 214 6.58 28.92 -15.44
CA ILE A 214 6.25 27.66 -14.77
C ILE A 214 7.53 26.90 -14.38
N GLU A 215 8.46 26.77 -15.32
CA GLU A 215 9.73 26.09 -15.07
C GLU A 215 10.59 26.81 -14.04
N ALA A 216 10.61 28.13 -14.05
CA ALA A 216 11.29 28.93 -13.03
C ALA A 216 10.71 28.69 -11.62
N ILE A 217 9.38 28.68 -11.48
CA ILE A 217 8.72 28.37 -10.21
C ILE A 217 9.04 26.93 -9.79
N PHE A 218 8.94 25.95 -10.69
CA PHE A 218 9.12 24.55 -10.37
C PHE A 218 10.56 24.23 -9.95
N MET A 219 11.55 24.69 -10.72
CA MET A 219 12.97 24.49 -10.38
C MET A 219 13.39 25.28 -9.14
N GLY A 220 12.86 26.52 -8.99
CA GLY A 220 13.14 27.37 -7.85
C GLY A 220 12.57 26.82 -6.55
N GLN A 221 11.30 26.39 -6.54
CA GLN A 221 10.68 25.76 -5.37
C GLN A 221 11.34 24.43 -5.01
N ALA A 222 11.94 23.74 -5.98
CA ALA A 222 12.75 22.56 -5.74
C ALA A 222 14.12 22.86 -5.09
N GLY A 223 14.48 24.16 -4.94
CA GLY A 223 15.78 24.57 -4.42
C GLY A 223 16.95 24.32 -5.39
N LEU A 224 16.69 24.09 -6.68
CA LEU A 224 17.70 23.68 -7.67
C LEU A 224 18.35 24.85 -8.44
N LEU A 225 17.99 26.11 -8.13
CA LEU A 225 18.50 27.30 -8.80
C LEU A 225 19.63 28.00 -8.02
N GLU A 226 20.15 27.35 -6.98
CA GLU A 226 21.30 27.86 -6.25
C GLU A 226 22.60 27.21 -6.75
N LEU A 227 23.66 27.99 -6.86
CA LEU A 227 24.93 27.55 -7.43
C LEU A 227 25.55 26.36 -6.66
N ASN A 228 25.39 26.35 -5.34
CA ASN A 228 25.89 25.28 -4.47
C ASN A 228 25.18 23.94 -4.66
N THR A 229 24.06 23.91 -5.38
CA THR A 229 23.32 22.67 -5.72
C THR A 229 23.88 21.98 -6.97
N ILE A 230 24.68 22.73 -7.74
CA ILE A 230 25.30 22.27 -8.97
C ILE A 230 26.66 21.63 -8.63
N PRO A 231 26.98 20.43 -9.17
CA PRO A 231 28.30 19.81 -8.95
C PRO A 231 29.43 20.80 -9.29
N GLU A 232 30.43 20.89 -8.43
CA GLU A 232 31.50 21.89 -8.48
C GLU A 232 32.12 22.01 -9.87
N ARG A 233 32.35 20.89 -10.54
CA ARG A 233 32.92 20.82 -11.90
C ARG A 233 32.09 21.52 -12.97
N TYR A 234 30.79 21.78 -12.73
CA TYR A 234 29.88 22.42 -13.68
C TYR A 234 29.49 23.84 -13.27
N GLN A 235 29.88 24.31 -12.07
CA GLN A 235 29.46 25.63 -11.56
C GLN A 235 29.95 26.77 -12.44
N LYS A 236 31.19 26.70 -12.94
CA LYS A 236 31.75 27.72 -13.83
C LYS A 236 30.95 27.86 -15.14
N ASP A 237 30.59 26.69 -15.74
CA ASP A 237 29.84 26.67 -16.98
C ASP A 237 28.39 27.12 -16.74
N ALA A 238 27.79 26.75 -15.61
CA ALA A 238 26.47 27.21 -15.20
C ALA A 238 26.40 28.75 -14.98
N LEU A 239 27.45 29.34 -14.41
CA LEU A 239 27.52 30.80 -14.25
C LEU A 239 27.57 31.55 -15.60
N ASN A 240 28.11 30.92 -16.61
CA ASN A 240 28.18 31.48 -17.98
C ASN A 240 26.94 31.12 -18.82
N ASP A 241 26.04 30.29 -18.26
CA ASP A 241 24.82 29.83 -18.92
C ASP A 241 23.72 30.86 -18.83
N GLY A 242 23.42 31.53 -19.95
CA GLY A 242 22.38 32.53 -20.02
C GLY A 242 20.97 32.03 -19.68
N TYR A 243 20.70 30.71 -19.84
CA TYR A 243 19.42 30.11 -19.45
C TYR A 243 19.31 30.01 -17.92
N PHE A 244 20.33 29.46 -17.26
CA PHE A 244 20.39 29.38 -15.80
C PHE A 244 20.22 30.78 -15.14
N ALA A 245 20.96 31.77 -15.62
CA ALA A 245 20.89 33.13 -15.09
C ALA A 245 19.47 33.72 -15.22
N ARG A 246 18.85 33.59 -16.40
CA ARG A 246 17.48 34.09 -16.64
C ARG A 246 16.46 33.34 -15.77
N LEU A 247 16.53 32.00 -15.69
CA LEU A 247 15.61 31.19 -14.92
C LEU A 247 15.66 31.51 -13.42
N ARG A 248 16.89 31.72 -12.90
CA ARG A 248 17.11 32.12 -11.51
C ARG A 248 16.53 33.51 -11.22
N ASN A 249 16.79 34.50 -12.11
CA ASN A 249 16.28 35.86 -11.95
C ASN A 249 14.75 35.88 -12.00
N GLU A 250 14.14 35.15 -12.91
CA GLU A 250 12.68 35.02 -13.00
C GLU A 250 12.10 34.40 -11.71
N TYR A 251 12.70 33.36 -11.21
CA TYR A 251 12.27 32.76 -9.94
C TYR A 251 12.43 33.74 -8.76
N LEU A 252 13.52 34.48 -8.67
CA LEU A 252 13.72 35.46 -7.61
C LEU A 252 12.63 36.56 -7.64
N TYR A 253 12.26 37.04 -8.82
CA TYR A 253 11.15 37.98 -8.98
C TYR A 253 9.81 37.37 -8.54
N LEU A 254 9.49 36.15 -9.03
CA LEU A 254 8.23 35.48 -8.73
C LEU A 254 8.16 35.04 -7.25
N SER A 255 9.27 34.59 -6.67
CA SER A 255 9.32 34.22 -5.27
C SER A 255 9.06 35.39 -4.34
N HIS A 256 9.60 36.59 -4.66
CA HIS A 256 9.30 37.79 -3.92
C HIS A 256 7.82 38.19 -4.09
N LYS A 257 7.29 38.15 -5.32
CA LYS A 257 5.90 38.53 -5.64
C LYS A 257 4.87 37.65 -4.88
N PHE A 258 5.14 36.37 -4.74
CA PHE A 258 4.21 35.40 -4.14
C PHE A 258 4.66 34.89 -2.77
N SER A 259 5.69 35.48 -2.16
CA SER A 259 6.25 35.07 -0.86
C SER A 259 6.60 33.58 -0.78
N MET A 260 7.19 33.06 -1.86
CA MET A 260 7.55 31.65 -1.97
C MET A 260 8.89 31.36 -1.27
N GLN A 261 9.00 30.18 -0.67
CA GLN A 261 10.24 29.70 -0.05
C GLN A 261 10.61 28.34 -0.67
N PRO A 262 11.84 28.16 -1.18
CA PRO A 262 12.28 26.90 -1.77
C PRO A 262 12.43 25.83 -0.69
N MET A 263 12.24 24.58 -1.07
CA MET A 263 12.60 23.45 -0.23
C MET A 263 14.12 23.27 -0.14
N ASP A 264 14.58 22.54 0.91
CA ASP A 264 15.99 22.17 1.01
C ASP A 264 16.38 21.19 -0.10
N TYR A 265 17.29 21.59 -0.99
CA TYR A 265 17.75 20.77 -2.10
C TYR A 265 18.41 19.45 -1.65
N LYS A 266 18.90 19.34 -0.41
CA LYS A 266 19.51 18.12 0.15
C LYS A 266 18.53 16.95 0.24
N LEU A 267 17.23 17.20 0.13
CA LEU A 267 16.22 16.15 0.08
C LEU A 267 16.26 15.38 -1.24
N TRP A 268 16.82 15.97 -2.31
CA TRP A 268 16.97 15.30 -3.59
C TRP A 268 18.12 14.32 -3.57
N ARG A 269 17.84 13.10 -4.03
CA ARG A 269 18.84 12.03 -4.18
C ARG A 269 19.24 11.91 -5.65
N PHE A 270 20.53 12.05 -5.94
CA PHE A 270 21.12 11.90 -7.28
C PHE A 270 21.95 10.61 -7.40
N LEU A 271 22.51 10.15 -6.29
CA LEU A 271 23.40 8.98 -6.27
C LEU A 271 22.63 7.71 -6.69
N ARG A 272 23.24 6.91 -7.55
CA ARG A 272 22.67 5.68 -8.13
C ARG A 272 21.46 5.90 -9.06
N LEU A 273 21.17 7.13 -9.46
CA LEU A 273 20.20 7.42 -10.50
C LEU A 273 20.85 7.53 -11.87
N ARG A 274 20.18 7.01 -12.89
CA ARG A 274 20.51 7.34 -14.28
C ARG A 274 20.18 8.81 -14.53
N PRO A 275 20.99 9.56 -15.30
CA PRO A 275 20.75 11.00 -15.53
C PRO A 275 19.34 11.33 -16.03
N GLN A 276 18.71 10.46 -16.82
CA GLN A 276 17.33 10.60 -17.29
C GLN A 276 16.29 10.63 -16.14
N ASN A 277 16.66 10.20 -14.95
CA ASN A 277 15.81 10.19 -13.76
C ASN A 277 16.18 11.29 -12.74
N PHE A 278 17.09 12.18 -13.09
CA PHE A 278 17.45 13.29 -12.21
C PHE A 278 16.24 14.20 -11.95
N PRO A 279 16.13 14.79 -10.75
CA PRO A 279 15.06 15.72 -10.40
C PRO A 279 14.84 16.79 -11.45
N HIS A 280 15.90 17.41 -12.00
CA HIS A 280 15.82 18.41 -13.06
C HIS A 280 14.99 17.93 -14.26
N ILE A 281 15.30 16.72 -14.76
CA ILE A 281 14.60 16.14 -15.91
C ILE A 281 13.14 15.89 -15.59
N ARG A 282 12.84 15.34 -14.40
CA ARG A 282 11.47 15.04 -13.97
C ARG A 282 10.65 16.29 -13.69
N ILE A 283 11.26 17.32 -13.12
CA ILE A 283 10.62 18.63 -12.91
C ILE A 283 10.33 19.31 -14.25
N SER A 284 11.26 19.31 -15.20
CA SER A 284 11.04 19.84 -16.54
C SER A 284 9.90 19.13 -17.27
N GLN A 285 9.84 17.79 -17.17
CA GLN A 285 8.73 17.00 -17.71
C GLN A 285 7.38 17.35 -17.05
N LEU A 286 7.36 17.56 -15.73
CA LEU A 286 6.15 18.02 -15.01
C LEU A 286 5.75 19.43 -15.41
N ALA A 287 6.71 20.35 -15.58
CA ALA A 287 6.43 21.71 -16.05
C ALA A 287 5.79 21.71 -17.43
N ASN A 288 6.33 20.92 -18.36
CA ASN A 288 5.75 20.75 -19.70
C ASN A 288 4.36 20.10 -19.66
N LEU A 289 4.16 19.09 -18.80
CA LEU A 289 2.86 18.46 -18.61
C LEU A 289 1.82 19.45 -18.08
N TYR A 290 2.22 20.27 -17.09
CA TYR A 290 1.36 21.28 -16.47
C TYR A 290 1.00 22.37 -17.47
N TYR A 291 1.98 22.92 -18.20
CA TYR A 291 1.78 23.91 -19.24
C TYR A 291 0.77 23.47 -20.30
N ASN A 292 0.89 22.24 -20.77
CA ASN A 292 -0.02 21.63 -21.75
C ASN A 292 -1.39 21.23 -21.18
N ARG A 293 -1.71 21.57 -19.93
CA ARG A 293 -2.94 21.24 -19.20
C ARG A 293 -3.22 19.74 -19.08
N ARG A 294 -2.19 18.91 -19.19
CA ARG A 294 -2.32 17.46 -19.11
C ARG A 294 -2.16 16.92 -17.68
N ALA A 295 -1.68 17.72 -16.75
CA ALA A 295 -1.61 17.39 -15.33
C ALA A 295 -2.93 17.71 -14.60
N SER A 296 -4.09 17.59 -15.25
CA SER A 296 -5.40 17.87 -14.65
C SER A 296 -6.19 16.59 -14.37
N LEU A 297 -6.89 16.59 -13.24
CA LEU A 297 -7.75 15.47 -12.83
C LEU A 297 -8.88 15.26 -13.83
N SER A 298 -9.48 16.31 -14.37
CA SER A 298 -10.57 16.22 -15.33
C SER A 298 -10.17 15.41 -16.57
N GLN A 299 -9.01 15.69 -17.14
CA GLN A 299 -8.49 14.94 -18.29
C GLN A 299 -8.20 13.47 -17.94
N LEU A 300 -7.76 13.22 -16.71
CA LEU A 300 -7.57 11.85 -16.25
C LEU A 300 -8.90 11.10 -16.12
N LEU A 301 -9.93 11.74 -15.58
CA LEU A 301 -11.26 11.14 -15.42
C LEU A 301 -11.97 10.88 -16.76
N GLU A 302 -11.64 11.64 -17.80
CA GLU A 302 -12.13 11.45 -19.17
C GLU A 302 -11.43 10.30 -19.90
N ALA A 303 -10.20 9.93 -19.49
CA ALA A 303 -9.47 8.82 -20.09
C ALA A 303 -10.18 7.49 -19.81
N THR A 304 -10.73 6.85 -20.85
CA THR A 304 -11.49 5.59 -20.73
C THR A 304 -10.66 4.35 -21.01
N THR A 305 -9.49 4.50 -21.63
CA THR A 305 -8.57 3.41 -21.96
C THR A 305 -7.16 3.68 -21.42
N VAL A 306 -6.37 2.63 -21.26
CA VAL A 306 -4.93 2.77 -20.92
C VAL A 306 -4.20 3.62 -21.97
N LYS A 307 -4.61 3.53 -23.24
CA LYS A 307 -4.04 4.35 -24.33
C LYS A 307 -4.31 5.83 -24.11
N ASP A 308 -5.53 6.21 -23.69
CA ASP A 308 -5.87 7.60 -23.40
C ASP A 308 -5.08 8.11 -22.19
N ALA A 309 -5.00 7.32 -21.12
CA ALA A 309 -4.21 7.66 -19.94
C ALA A 309 -2.72 7.87 -20.28
N LYS A 310 -2.15 7.02 -21.16
CA LYS A 310 -0.79 7.20 -21.68
C LYS A 310 -0.65 8.49 -22.47
N LYS A 311 -1.62 8.85 -23.29
CA LYS A 311 -1.62 10.10 -24.06
C LYS A 311 -1.67 11.33 -23.14
N VAL A 312 -2.48 11.29 -22.09
CA VAL A 312 -2.57 12.36 -21.07
C VAL A 312 -1.21 12.53 -20.35
N LEU A 313 -0.57 11.45 -19.94
CA LEU A 313 0.69 11.49 -19.18
C LEU A 313 1.95 11.59 -20.05
N SER A 314 1.83 11.46 -21.37
CA SER A 314 2.99 11.54 -22.27
C SER A 314 3.54 12.95 -22.30
N THR A 315 4.82 13.11 -21.97
CA THR A 315 5.52 14.40 -21.97
C THR A 315 7.00 14.20 -22.29
N SER A 316 7.64 15.29 -22.67
CA SER A 316 9.09 15.44 -22.85
C SER A 316 9.63 16.55 -21.97
N VAL A 317 10.93 16.74 -21.98
CA VAL A 317 11.55 17.91 -21.34
C VAL A 317 11.34 19.17 -22.17
N THR A 318 11.57 20.35 -21.58
CA THR A 318 11.63 21.63 -22.29
C THR A 318 12.96 21.75 -23.05
N GLU A 319 13.05 22.68 -24.00
CA GLU A 319 14.14 22.79 -24.98
C GLU A 319 15.55 22.75 -24.35
N TYR A 320 15.78 23.50 -23.29
CA TYR A 320 17.08 23.52 -22.60
C TYR A 320 17.52 22.11 -22.14
N TRP A 321 16.61 21.34 -21.57
CA TRP A 321 16.89 20.03 -21.02
C TRP A 321 17.06 18.93 -22.09
N GLU A 322 16.82 19.24 -23.35
CA GLU A 322 17.16 18.31 -24.42
C GLU A 322 18.66 18.04 -24.49
N THR A 323 19.46 19.05 -24.16
CA THR A 323 20.93 19.00 -24.20
C THR A 323 21.60 19.01 -22.82
N HIS A 324 20.81 19.04 -21.72
CA HIS A 324 21.34 19.09 -20.36
C HIS A 324 20.70 18.05 -19.44
N TYR A 325 21.44 17.58 -18.45
CA TYR A 325 20.94 16.76 -17.33
C TYR A 325 21.04 17.48 -15.99
N THR A 326 21.89 18.47 -15.89
CA THR A 326 22.04 19.43 -14.81
C THR A 326 22.57 20.73 -15.43
N PHE A 327 22.42 21.85 -14.75
CA PHE A 327 22.94 23.13 -15.24
C PHE A 327 24.45 23.06 -15.49
N GLY A 328 24.93 23.68 -16.57
CA GLY A 328 26.33 23.69 -16.96
C GLY A 328 26.88 22.36 -17.51
N SER A 329 26.06 21.31 -17.64
CA SER A 329 26.51 20.01 -18.17
C SER A 329 25.84 19.70 -19.50
N THR A 330 26.52 19.93 -20.59
CA THR A 330 26.02 19.64 -21.95
C THR A 330 26.05 18.16 -22.28
N SER A 331 25.10 17.68 -23.05
CA SER A 331 24.97 16.32 -23.56
C SER A 331 24.47 16.31 -25.00
N VAL A 332 24.50 15.15 -25.65
CA VAL A 332 23.86 14.98 -26.97
C VAL A 332 22.38 15.29 -26.88
N LYS A 333 21.86 16.01 -27.89
CA LYS A 333 20.45 16.39 -27.97
C LYS A 333 19.52 15.17 -27.94
N ASN A 334 18.54 15.19 -27.04
CA ASN A 334 17.54 14.16 -26.88
C ASN A 334 16.29 14.76 -26.20
N GLU A 335 15.12 14.58 -26.77
CA GLU A 335 13.86 15.10 -26.25
C GLU A 335 13.46 14.50 -24.87
N LYS A 336 14.13 13.46 -24.44
CA LYS A 336 13.98 12.80 -23.12
C LYS A 336 12.50 12.57 -22.75
N HIS A 337 11.77 11.94 -23.66
CA HIS A 337 10.40 11.52 -23.39
C HIS A 337 10.31 10.57 -22.20
N ILE A 338 9.15 10.60 -21.51
CA ILE A 338 8.83 9.55 -20.55
C ILE A 338 8.74 8.22 -21.28
N SER A 339 9.49 7.22 -20.80
CA SER A 339 9.51 5.89 -21.42
C SER A 339 8.15 5.18 -21.25
N PRO A 340 7.79 4.26 -22.19
CA PRO A 340 6.57 3.44 -22.04
C PRO A 340 6.52 2.67 -20.71
N PHE A 341 7.67 2.22 -20.21
CA PHE A 341 7.78 1.57 -18.90
C PHE A 341 7.41 2.55 -17.76
N SER A 342 7.94 3.77 -17.80
CA SER A 342 7.63 4.80 -16.79
C SER A 342 6.17 5.22 -16.86
N LEU A 343 5.56 5.31 -18.05
CA LEU A 343 4.13 5.58 -18.21
C LEU A 343 3.28 4.48 -17.56
N ASN A 344 3.61 3.20 -17.77
CA ASN A 344 2.91 2.11 -17.11
C ASN A 344 2.99 2.24 -15.58
N LEU A 345 4.16 2.56 -15.02
CA LEU A 345 4.31 2.77 -13.57
C LEU A 345 3.49 3.95 -13.07
N LEU A 346 3.41 5.05 -13.82
CA LEU A 346 2.56 6.20 -13.46
C LEU A 346 1.08 5.81 -13.48
N ILE A 347 0.63 5.03 -14.46
CA ILE A 347 -0.75 4.57 -14.50
C ILE A 347 -1.05 3.66 -13.30
N ILE A 348 -0.22 2.65 -13.02
CA ILE A 348 -0.40 1.72 -11.92
C ILE A 348 -0.39 2.43 -10.55
N ASN A 349 0.47 3.45 -10.37
CA ASN A 349 0.69 4.06 -9.07
C ASN A 349 -0.01 5.42 -8.88
N THR A 350 -0.51 6.05 -9.95
CA THR A 350 -1.23 7.33 -9.88
C THR A 350 -2.65 7.19 -10.40
N VAL A 351 -2.81 6.82 -11.68
CA VAL A 351 -4.11 6.83 -12.35
C VAL A 351 -5.08 5.84 -11.70
N VAL A 352 -4.68 4.59 -11.57
CA VAL A 352 -5.50 3.52 -11.01
C VAL A 352 -5.94 3.83 -9.57
N PRO A 353 -5.04 4.20 -8.63
CA PRO A 353 -5.46 4.55 -7.28
C PRO A 353 -6.34 5.81 -7.20
N ILE A 354 -6.08 6.82 -8.03
CA ILE A 354 -6.93 8.04 -8.09
C ILE A 354 -8.34 7.70 -8.60
N LEU A 355 -8.47 6.92 -9.68
CA LEU A 355 -9.77 6.49 -10.17
C LEU A 355 -10.55 5.72 -9.10
N PHE A 356 -9.91 4.77 -8.43
CA PHE A 356 -10.55 3.98 -7.40
C PHE A 356 -10.96 4.82 -6.18
N ALA A 357 -10.08 5.69 -5.69
CA ALA A 357 -10.37 6.58 -4.57
C ALA A 357 -11.49 7.58 -4.91
N TYR A 358 -11.45 8.18 -6.11
CA TYR A 358 -12.46 9.12 -6.58
C TYR A 358 -13.81 8.45 -6.75
N GLY A 359 -13.84 7.23 -7.35
CA GLY A 359 -15.06 6.44 -7.51
C GLY A 359 -15.70 6.11 -6.16
N ARG A 360 -14.93 5.68 -5.18
CA ARG A 360 -15.42 5.42 -3.82
C ARG A 360 -15.96 6.69 -3.14
N HIS A 361 -15.23 7.80 -3.25
CA HIS A 361 -15.62 9.07 -2.65
C HIS A 361 -16.93 9.60 -3.25
N ARG A 362 -17.13 9.45 -4.56
CA ARG A 362 -18.32 9.93 -5.28
C ARG A 362 -19.48 8.93 -5.29
N GLY A 363 -19.25 7.67 -4.89
CA GLY A 363 -20.22 6.59 -5.05
C GLY A 363 -20.44 6.20 -6.52
N GLU A 364 -19.43 6.39 -7.39
CA GLU A 364 -19.50 6.12 -8.83
C GLU A 364 -18.67 4.87 -9.18
N GLU A 365 -19.30 3.69 -9.19
CA GLU A 365 -18.65 2.38 -9.43
C GLU A 365 -17.87 2.33 -10.75
N LYS A 366 -18.33 3.03 -11.79
CA LYS A 366 -17.66 3.09 -13.10
C LYS A 366 -16.17 3.45 -13.04
N PHE A 367 -15.75 4.27 -12.06
CA PHE A 367 -14.34 4.61 -11.88
C PHE A 367 -13.57 3.51 -11.16
N CYS A 368 -14.23 2.80 -10.24
CA CYS A 368 -13.64 1.65 -9.57
C CYS A 368 -13.42 0.51 -10.58
N ASP A 369 -14.41 0.20 -11.40
CA ASP A 369 -14.32 -0.83 -12.44
C ASP A 369 -13.19 -0.49 -13.42
N ARG A 370 -13.15 0.76 -13.90
CA ARG A 370 -12.07 1.22 -14.80
C ARG A 370 -10.68 1.07 -14.18
N ALA A 371 -10.55 1.27 -12.87
CA ALA A 371 -9.27 1.06 -12.18
C ALA A 371 -8.81 -0.41 -12.27
N PHE A 372 -9.73 -1.37 -12.14
CA PHE A 372 -9.43 -2.79 -12.34
C PHE A 372 -9.16 -3.11 -13.81
N ASP A 373 -9.97 -2.62 -14.75
CA ASP A 373 -9.77 -2.80 -16.20
C ASP A 373 -8.37 -2.34 -16.64
N PHE A 374 -7.90 -1.20 -16.10
CA PHE A 374 -6.57 -0.69 -16.39
C PHE A 374 -5.46 -1.61 -15.85
N LEU A 375 -5.67 -2.22 -14.68
CA LEU A 375 -4.72 -3.19 -14.13
C LEU A 375 -4.67 -4.48 -14.95
N GLU A 376 -5.81 -4.91 -15.50
CA GLU A 376 -5.89 -6.10 -16.36
C GLU A 376 -5.27 -5.86 -17.75
N GLU A 377 -5.46 -4.68 -18.33
CA GLU A 377 -4.90 -4.34 -19.66
C GLU A 377 -3.38 -4.14 -19.62
N LEU A 378 -2.83 -3.67 -18.48
CA LEU A 378 -1.41 -3.40 -18.34
C LEU A 378 -0.62 -4.69 -18.08
N LYS A 379 0.55 -4.79 -18.74
CA LYS A 379 1.49 -5.89 -18.48
C LYS A 379 1.99 -5.85 -17.04
N ALA A 380 2.24 -7.04 -16.50
CA ALA A 380 2.84 -7.21 -15.18
C ALA A 380 4.15 -6.42 -15.02
N GLU A 381 4.37 -5.92 -13.82
CA GLU A 381 5.64 -5.28 -13.47
C GLU A 381 6.77 -6.32 -13.44
N ASN A 382 7.92 -5.96 -13.98
CA ASN A 382 9.10 -6.80 -13.92
C ASN A 382 10.05 -6.33 -12.80
N ASN A 383 9.76 -6.74 -11.58
CA ASN A 383 10.59 -6.47 -10.41
C ASN A 383 11.02 -7.76 -9.69
N HIS A 384 11.88 -7.65 -8.69
CA HIS A 384 12.41 -8.82 -7.98
C HIS A 384 11.32 -9.60 -7.24
N ILE A 385 10.26 -8.94 -6.75
CA ILE A 385 9.14 -9.57 -6.05
C ILE A 385 8.37 -10.47 -7.02
N VAL A 386 8.00 -9.93 -8.18
CA VAL A 386 7.25 -10.67 -9.19
C VAL A 386 8.05 -11.88 -9.68
N ARG A 387 9.34 -11.70 -9.99
CA ARG A 387 10.21 -12.80 -10.42
C ARG A 387 10.33 -13.90 -9.36
N MET A 388 10.43 -13.54 -8.08
CA MET A 388 10.48 -14.51 -6.98
C MET A 388 9.21 -15.39 -6.96
N TRP A 389 8.04 -14.79 -7.06
CA TRP A 389 6.78 -15.53 -7.08
C TRP A 389 6.61 -16.39 -8.33
N GLN A 390 7.06 -15.92 -9.50
CA GLN A 390 7.09 -16.70 -10.72
C GLN A 390 8.01 -17.94 -10.59
N GLN A 391 9.16 -17.79 -9.93
CA GLN A 391 10.06 -18.92 -9.63
C GLN A 391 9.40 -19.96 -8.71
N CYS A 392 8.45 -19.55 -7.87
CA CYS A 392 7.66 -20.45 -7.04
C CYS A 392 6.49 -21.11 -7.81
N GLY A 393 6.30 -20.78 -9.09
CA GLY A 393 5.27 -21.41 -9.95
C GLY A 393 3.98 -20.60 -10.10
N LEU A 394 3.91 -19.35 -9.60
CA LEU A 394 2.75 -18.49 -9.87
C LEU A 394 2.81 -17.89 -11.28
N VAL A 395 1.68 -17.95 -11.96
CA VAL A 395 1.49 -17.26 -13.25
C VAL A 395 1.13 -15.80 -12.96
N VAL A 396 1.79 -14.88 -13.66
CA VAL A 396 1.60 -13.43 -13.49
C VAL A 396 1.39 -12.83 -14.88
N GLU A 397 0.16 -12.49 -15.21
CA GLU A 397 -0.24 -12.10 -16.56
C GLU A 397 -0.29 -10.57 -16.72
N ASN A 398 -0.79 -9.86 -15.71
CA ASN A 398 -1.10 -8.44 -15.79
C ASN A 398 -0.60 -7.64 -14.57
N ALA A 399 -0.82 -6.32 -14.60
CA ALA A 399 -0.40 -5.44 -13.53
C ALA A 399 -1.17 -5.69 -12.22
N GLY A 400 -2.42 -6.13 -12.29
CA GLY A 400 -3.21 -6.52 -11.12
C GLY A 400 -2.55 -7.63 -10.35
N ASP A 401 -2.11 -8.69 -11.04
CA ASP A 401 -1.37 -9.79 -10.42
C ASP A 401 -0.09 -9.31 -9.76
N SER A 402 0.70 -8.47 -10.45
CA SER A 402 1.94 -7.94 -9.88
C SER A 402 1.69 -7.07 -8.64
N GLN A 403 0.62 -6.28 -8.63
CA GLN A 403 0.23 -5.47 -7.47
C GLN A 403 -0.26 -6.34 -6.30
N ALA A 404 -1.00 -7.41 -6.56
CA ALA A 404 -1.40 -8.40 -5.55
C ALA A 404 -0.19 -9.09 -4.91
N LEU A 405 0.79 -9.50 -5.70
CA LEU A 405 2.01 -10.14 -5.20
C LEU A 405 2.90 -9.19 -4.39
N ILE A 406 2.94 -7.91 -4.75
CA ILE A 406 3.60 -6.89 -3.95
C ILE A 406 2.88 -6.71 -2.61
N GLN A 407 1.54 -6.72 -2.60
CA GLN A 407 0.74 -6.68 -1.38
C GLN A 407 1.01 -7.90 -0.50
N LEU A 408 0.94 -9.09 -1.07
CA LEU A 408 1.22 -10.34 -0.38
C LEU A 408 2.59 -10.33 0.30
N LYS A 409 3.63 -9.86 -0.43
CA LYS A 409 4.96 -9.76 0.16
C LYS A 409 4.99 -8.79 1.33
N LYS A 410 4.58 -7.54 1.11
CA LYS A 410 4.78 -6.46 2.07
C LYS A 410 3.91 -6.60 3.32
N GLU A 411 2.65 -6.99 3.15
CA GLU A 411 1.67 -6.97 4.25
C GLU A 411 1.54 -8.34 4.95
N TYR A 412 1.93 -9.41 4.28
CA TYR A 412 1.82 -10.76 4.84
C TYR A 412 3.17 -11.42 5.07
N CYS A 413 3.99 -11.57 4.02
CA CYS A 413 5.22 -12.33 4.15
C CYS A 413 6.30 -11.61 4.98
N ASP A 414 6.56 -10.32 4.69
CA ASP A 414 7.57 -9.54 5.44
C ASP A 414 7.18 -9.33 6.91
N LYS A 415 5.87 -9.32 7.20
CA LYS A 415 5.32 -9.21 8.56
C LYS A 415 5.06 -10.57 9.23
N LYS A 416 5.35 -11.68 8.54
CA LYS A 416 5.08 -13.06 9.00
C LYS A 416 3.61 -13.32 9.37
N GLU A 417 2.67 -12.64 8.70
CA GLU A 417 1.23 -12.76 8.91
C GLU A 417 0.64 -14.01 8.21
N CYS A 418 1.32 -15.17 8.39
CA CYS A 418 0.95 -16.41 7.72
C CYS A 418 -0.43 -16.92 8.16
N LEU A 419 -0.84 -16.64 9.39
CA LEU A 419 -2.16 -17.01 9.92
C LEU A 419 -3.31 -16.21 9.27
N ARG A 420 -3.02 -15.10 8.62
CA ARG A 420 -4.00 -14.27 7.87
C ARG A 420 -3.96 -14.53 6.37
N CYS A 421 -2.99 -15.32 5.90
CA CYS A 421 -2.73 -15.57 4.49
C CYS A 421 -3.48 -16.81 3.99
N ARG A 422 -4.14 -16.70 2.84
CA ARG A 422 -4.82 -17.87 2.23
C ARG A 422 -3.84 -18.98 1.86
N ILE A 423 -2.65 -18.63 1.37
CA ILE A 423 -1.60 -19.63 1.10
C ILE A 423 -1.08 -20.24 2.39
N GLY A 424 -0.92 -19.42 3.45
CA GLY A 424 -0.60 -19.92 4.79
C GLY A 424 -1.61 -20.91 5.30
N TYR A 425 -2.91 -20.65 5.11
CA TYR A 425 -3.98 -21.58 5.46
C TYR A 425 -3.83 -22.94 4.73
N GLU A 426 -3.59 -22.90 3.43
CA GLU A 426 -3.39 -24.12 2.65
C GLU A 426 -2.14 -24.91 3.08
N TYR A 427 -1.13 -24.22 3.62
CA TYR A 427 0.07 -24.85 4.19
C TYR A 427 -0.21 -25.50 5.55
N LEU A 428 -0.92 -24.81 6.42
CA LEU A 428 -1.13 -25.24 7.81
C LEU A 428 -2.09 -26.41 7.93
N LYS A 429 -3.06 -26.56 7.02
CA LYS A 429 -4.07 -27.63 7.07
C LYS A 429 -3.59 -28.98 6.51
N ARG A 430 -2.37 -29.07 5.94
CA ARG A 430 -1.78 -30.31 5.44
C ARG A 430 -1.31 -31.17 6.59
#